data_6ac55284a92008626731148fec9aea29
#
_entry.id   6ac55284a92008626731148fec9aea29
#
_cell.length_a   1.000
_cell.length_b   1.000
_cell.length_c   1.000
_cell.angle_alpha   90.00
_cell.angle_beta   90.00
_cell.angle_gamma   90.00
#
_symmetry.space_group_name_H-M   'P 1'
#
loop_
_entity.id
_entity.type
_entity.pdbx_description
1 polymer ?
#
loop_
_entity_poly.entity_id
_entity_poly.type
_entity_poly.pdbx_seq_one_letter_code
_entity_poly.pdbx_strand_id
1 'polypeptide(L)'
;MFYIEKNDKPNRLVGILKLIKVEDNTIIVPICKKTTSKQIEKLAQKTNKIINKLSNSKKAVLSKQAQEEVQFVNYLNSYGIQIANGRWLFEILLTNIVEYLIHKKKIEKANISILINDLTEIELRNIKTLAIKYKTINIVTNHIEKFTKLEEKLQEEGVIITITNNKKKSLMKSNIIINVDFPKELLNKYRIKEDSNIINLRGKMKIIQKRFNGLNINNYEIDFRDDKKEICAYSGKFYLRDLYESKLYKKQGIDAILQEINRDKIVIKKLYLNNGTI
;
A
#
# COMPACT_ATOMS: atom_id res chain seq x y z
N MET A 1 -15.74 -10.82 -6.21
CA MET A 1 -15.25 -9.84 -5.22
C MET A 1 -16.32 -9.63 -4.17
N PHE A 2 -15.95 -9.74 -2.89
CA PHE A 2 -16.87 -9.55 -1.77
C PHE A 2 -16.55 -8.27 -1.02
N TYR A 3 -17.58 -7.65 -0.48
CA TYR A 3 -17.49 -6.52 0.44
C TYR A 3 -17.80 -7.01 1.84
N ILE A 4 -16.93 -6.77 2.82
CA ILE A 4 -17.13 -7.23 4.20
C ILE A 4 -17.31 -6.02 5.08
N GLU A 5 -18.49 -5.91 5.67
CA GLU A 5 -18.87 -4.84 6.59
C GLU A 5 -18.94 -5.37 8.03
N LYS A 6 -18.49 -4.54 8.97
CA LYS A 6 -18.69 -4.79 10.39
C LYS A 6 -20.02 -4.18 10.82
N ASN A 7 -20.83 -4.95 11.58
CA ASN A 7 -21.94 -4.44 12.35
C ASN A 7 -21.54 -4.41 13.82
N ASP A 8 -21.29 -3.23 14.36
CA ASP A 8 -20.88 -3.01 15.76
C ASP A 8 -22.07 -2.94 16.75
N LYS A 9 -23.30 -2.77 16.23
CA LYS A 9 -24.55 -2.71 16.99
C LYS A 9 -25.58 -3.73 16.46
N PRO A 10 -25.25 -5.04 16.50
CA PRO A 10 -26.19 -6.05 16.03
C PRO A 10 -27.41 -6.13 16.95
N ASN A 11 -28.58 -6.42 16.39
CA ASN A 11 -29.78 -6.75 17.19
C ASN A 11 -29.45 -7.89 18.16
N ARG A 12 -30.17 -7.95 19.30
CA ARG A 12 -29.87 -8.89 20.38
C ARG A 12 -29.71 -10.35 19.91
N LEU A 13 -30.62 -10.85 19.07
CA LEU A 13 -30.51 -12.21 18.50
C LEU A 13 -29.31 -12.39 17.60
N VAL A 14 -29.03 -11.46 16.68
CA VAL A 14 -27.90 -11.48 15.78
C VAL A 14 -26.58 -11.43 16.57
N GLY A 15 -26.54 -10.61 17.62
CA GLY A 15 -25.37 -10.48 18.49
C GLY A 15 -25.08 -11.73 19.32
N ILE A 16 -26.11 -12.40 19.86
CA ILE A 16 -25.96 -13.64 20.65
C ILE A 16 -25.59 -14.82 19.74
N LEU A 17 -26.35 -15.03 18.66
CA LEU A 17 -26.18 -16.17 17.76
C LEU A 17 -25.04 -15.98 16.76
N LYS A 18 -24.42 -14.79 16.72
CA LYS A 18 -23.35 -14.45 15.77
C LYS A 18 -23.73 -14.78 14.32
N LEU A 19 -24.93 -14.32 13.92
CA LEU A 19 -25.46 -14.52 12.58
C LEU A 19 -24.81 -13.55 11.60
N ILE A 20 -24.22 -14.09 10.55
CA ILE A 20 -23.70 -13.32 9.44
C ILE A 20 -24.83 -13.10 8.43
N LYS A 21 -25.04 -11.86 8.02
CA LYS A 21 -25.99 -11.49 6.97
C LYS A 21 -25.24 -11.39 5.65
N VAL A 22 -25.83 -11.91 4.58
CA VAL A 22 -25.31 -11.80 3.22
C VAL A 22 -26.34 -11.12 2.36
N GLU A 23 -25.94 -10.04 1.71
CA GLU A 23 -26.75 -9.26 0.78
C GLU A 23 -25.94 -9.12 -0.51
N ASP A 24 -26.35 -9.79 -1.55
CA ASP A 24 -25.61 -9.88 -2.83
C ASP A 24 -24.13 -10.29 -2.59
N ASN A 25 -23.21 -9.36 -2.84
CA ASN A 25 -21.77 -9.54 -2.62
C ASN A 25 -21.27 -8.94 -1.29
N THR A 26 -22.19 -8.47 -0.41
CA THR A 26 -21.84 -7.86 0.87
C THR A 26 -22.09 -8.84 2.01
N ILE A 27 -21.06 -9.06 2.82
CA ILE A 27 -21.08 -9.92 4.01
C ILE A 27 -21.01 -9.04 5.24
N ILE A 28 -22.07 -9.01 6.04
CA ILE A 28 -22.17 -8.20 7.25
C ILE A 28 -21.89 -9.07 8.47
N VAL A 29 -20.80 -8.77 9.17
CA VAL A 29 -20.27 -9.57 10.28
C VAL A 29 -20.56 -8.87 11.62
N PRO A 30 -21.23 -9.53 12.58
CA PRO A 30 -21.59 -8.93 13.87
C PRO A 30 -20.43 -8.98 14.87
N ILE A 31 -19.50 -8.03 14.76
CA ILE A 31 -18.37 -7.85 15.67
C ILE A 31 -18.62 -6.60 16.52
N CYS A 32 -18.79 -6.77 17.83
CA CYS A 32 -18.98 -5.69 18.79
C CYS A 32 -17.88 -5.75 19.88
N LYS A 33 -17.78 -4.71 20.71
CA LYS A 33 -16.78 -4.60 21.79
C LYS A 33 -16.74 -5.81 22.74
N LYS A 34 -17.84 -6.55 22.89
CA LYS A 34 -17.95 -7.75 23.74
C LYS A 34 -17.64 -9.04 23.01
N THR A 35 -17.25 -8.99 21.72
CA THR A 35 -16.94 -10.20 20.93
C THR A 35 -15.55 -10.71 21.33
N THR A 36 -15.48 -11.94 21.82
CA THR A 36 -14.21 -12.57 22.26
C THR A 36 -13.36 -13.02 21.07
N SER A 37 -12.03 -13.19 21.25
CA SER A 37 -11.11 -13.69 20.20
C SER A 37 -11.59 -15.01 19.59
N LYS A 38 -12.09 -15.96 20.40
CA LYS A 38 -12.67 -17.24 19.95
C LYS A 38 -13.88 -17.04 19.04
N GLN A 39 -14.70 -16.02 19.33
CA GLN A 39 -15.87 -15.69 18.51
C GLN A 39 -15.46 -15.00 17.21
N ILE A 40 -14.43 -14.15 17.24
CA ILE A 40 -13.86 -13.49 16.05
C ILE A 40 -13.32 -14.56 15.08
N GLU A 41 -12.58 -15.54 15.59
CA GLU A 41 -12.08 -16.67 14.80
C GLU A 41 -13.23 -17.45 14.13
N LYS A 42 -14.27 -17.81 14.90
CA LYS A 42 -15.45 -18.49 14.35
C LYS A 42 -16.18 -17.68 13.30
N LEU A 43 -16.27 -16.35 13.48
CA LEU A 43 -16.85 -15.44 12.48
C LEU A 43 -16.01 -15.41 11.21
N ALA A 44 -14.69 -15.32 11.31
CA ALA A 44 -13.78 -15.37 10.16
C ALA A 44 -13.90 -16.71 9.42
N GLN A 45 -13.96 -17.83 10.15
CA GLN A 45 -14.18 -19.17 9.57
C GLN A 45 -15.51 -19.26 8.81
N LYS A 46 -16.61 -18.75 9.42
CA LYS A 46 -17.93 -18.71 8.77
C LYS A 46 -17.89 -17.83 7.51
N THR A 47 -17.24 -16.66 7.58
CA THR A 47 -17.05 -15.75 6.44
C THR A 47 -16.32 -16.44 5.30
N ASN A 48 -15.23 -17.17 5.60
CA ASN A 48 -14.49 -17.94 4.61
C ASN A 48 -15.35 -19.03 3.97
N LYS A 49 -16.16 -19.75 4.76
CA LYS A 49 -17.10 -20.77 4.23
C LYS A 49 -18.13 -20.16 3.29
N ILE A 50 -18.64 -18.99 3.61
CA ILE A 50 -19.60 -18.24 2.76
C ILE A 50 -18.93 -17.86 1.44
N ILE A 51 -17.72 -17.26 1.48
CA ILE A 51 -16.98 -16.86 0.29
C ILE A 51 -16.69 -18.08 -0.61
N ASN A 52 -16.22 -19.19 -0.04
CA ASN A 52 -15.93 -20.40 -0.80
C ASN A 52 -17.17 -21.05 -1.42
N LYS A 53 -18.35 -20.89 -0.78
CA LYS A 53 -19.62 -21.39 -1.32
C LYS A 53 -20.15 -20.55 -2.49
N LEU A 54 -19.93 -19.22 -2.42
CA LEU A 54 -20.49 -18.27 -3.38
C LEU A 54 -19.57 -17.98 -4.56
N SER A 55 -18.26 -18.22 -4.43
CA SER A 55 -17.29 -17.90 -5.49
C SER A 55 -15.99 -18.67 -5.35
N ASN A 56 -15.37 -18.98 -6.48
CA ASN A 56 -14.00 -19.50 -6.53
C ASN A 56 -12.95 -18.40 -6.24
N SER A 57 -13.33 -17.13 -6.27
CA SER A 57 -12.44 -16.00 -6.02
C SER A 57 -12.41 -15.62 -4.55
N LYS A 58 -11.29 -15.89 -3.89
CA LYS A 58 -11.05 -15.53 -2.49
C LYS A 58 -10.56 -14.08 -2.33
N LYS A 59 -11.28 -13.12 -2.92
CA LYS A 59 -10.90 -11.70 -2.88
C LYS A 59 -11.98 -10.88 -2.20
N ALA A 60 -11.57 -10.01 -1.26
CA ALA A 60 -12.50 -9.17 -0.49
C ALA A 60 -11.97 -7.74 -0.29
N VAL A 61 -12.91 -6.81 -0.09
CA VAL A 61 -12.65 -5.45 0.41
C VAL A 61 -13.31 -5.34 1.77
N LEU A 62 -12.57 -4.85 2.77
CA LEU A 62 -13.09 -4.64 4.12
C LEU A 62 -13.54 -3.19 4.31
N SER A 63 -14.67 -2.99 4.99
CA SER A 63 -15.04 -1.65 5.46
C SER A 63 -13.98 -1.08 6.42
N LYS A 64 -13.93 0.24 6.55
CA LYS A 64 -13.00 0.94 7.47
C LYS A 64 -13.06 0.34 8.88
N GLN A 65 -14.27 0.13 9.40
CA GLN A 65 -14.50 -0.45 10.72
C GLN A 65 -14.06 -1.92 10.80
N ALA A 66 -14.23 -2.71 9.72
CA ALA A 66 -13.79 -4.10 9.70
C ALA A 66 -12.27 -4.22 9.66
N GLN A 67 -11.55 -3.27 9.03
CA GLN A 67 -10.09 -3.22 9.02
C GLN A 67 -9.48 -2.92 10.39
N GLU A 68 -10.19 -2.25 11.28
CA GLU A 68 -9.77 -2.00 12.66
C GLU A 68 -9.73 -3.27 13.52
N GLU A 69 -10.45 -4.32 13.11
CA GLU A 69 -10.47 -5.61 13.78
C GLU A 69 -9.29 -6.49 13.36
N VAL A 70 -8.08 -6.16 13.85
CA VAL A 70 -6.82 -6.79 13.45
C VAL A 70 -6.86 -8.31 13.52
N GLN A 71 -7.46 -8.88 14.57
CA GLN A 71 -7.59 -10.34 14.72
C GLN A 71 -8.46 -10.94 13.60
N PHE A 72 -9.58 -10.31 13.26
CA PHE A 72 -10.46 -10.75 12.20
C PHE A 72 -9.73 -10.72 10.84
N VAL A 73 -9.02 -9.64 10.55
CA VAL A 73 -8.20 -9.49 9.33
C VAL A 73 -7.15 -10.59 9.24
N ASN A 74 -6.44 -10.86 10.34
CA ASN A 74 -5.41 -11.90 10.39
C ASN A 74 -5.99 -13.30 10.12
N TYR A 75 -7.15 -13.62 10.71
CA TYR A 75 -7.82 -14.90 10.43
C TYR A 75 -8.30 -14.99 8.98
N LEU A 76 -8.85 -13.93 8.39
CA LEU A 76 -9.23 -13.94 6.97
C LEU A 76 -8.03 -14.22 6.06
N ASN A 77 -6.89 -13.56 6.34
CA ASN A 77 -5.64 -13.79 5.61
C ASN A 77 -5.13 -15.23 5.78
N SER A 78 -5.20 -15.81 6.99
CA SER A 78 -4.78 -17.20 7.24
C SER A 78 -5.65 -18.23 6.50
N TYR A 79 -6.90 -17.89 6.19
CA TYR A 79 -7.78 -18.70 5.33
C TYR A 79 -7.55 -18.46 3.83
N GLY A 80 -6.56 -17.67 3.46
CA GLY A 80 -6.18 -17.39 2.07
C GLY A 80 -7.11 -16.39 1.37
N ILE A 81 -7.87 -15.57 2.13
CA ILE A 81 -8.66 -14.48 1.55
C ILE A 81 -7.72 -13.30 1.26
N GLN A 82 -7.59 -12.95 0.00
CA GLN A 82 -6.83 -11.77 -0.44
C GLN A 82 -7.67 -10.52 -0.20
N ILE A 83 -7.19 -9.68 0.74
CA ILE A 83 -7.86 -8.43 1.09
C ILE A 83 -7.23 -7.28 0.31
N ALA A 84 -8.06 -6.57 -0.47
CA ALA A 84 -7.66 -5.30 -1.07
C ALA A 84 -7.53 -4.25 0.05
N ASN A 85 -6.32 -3.75 0.26
CA ASN A 85 -5.97 -2.84 1.35
C ASN A 85 -5.17 -1.61 0.89
N GLY A 86 -5.12 -1.38 -0.42
CA GLY A 86 -4.43 -0.27 -1.06
C GLY A 86 -2.90 -0.42 -1.13
N ARG A 87 -2.30 -1.51 -0.62
CA ARG A 87 -0.83 -1.66 -0.60
C ARG A 87 -0.25 -1.92 -1.97
N TRP A 88 -0.84 -2.82 -2.72
CA TRP A 88 -0.43 -3.08 -4.08
C TRP A 88 -0.61 -1.84 -4.97
N LEU A 89 -1.73 -1.12 -4.81
CA LEU A 89 -1.94 0.14 -5.52
C LEU A 89 -0.93 1.22 -5.09
N PHE A 90 -0.46 1.22 -3.82
CA PHE A 90 0.58 2.13 -3.33
C PHE A 90 1.90 1.95 -4.08
N GLU A 91 2.28 0.69 -4.35
CA GLU A 91 3.45 0.35 -5.14
C GLU A 91 3.29 0.80 -6.60
N ILE A 92 2.13 0.55 -7.21
CA ILE A 92 1.85 0.96 -8.60
C ILE A 92 1.90 2.48 -8.76
N LEU A 93 1.34 3.22 -7.78
CA LEU A 93 1.28 4.69 -7.80
C LEU A 93 2.55 5.36 -7.24
N LEU A 94 3.63 4.63 -7.00
CA LEU A 94 4.84 5.17 -6.36
C LEU A 94 5.36 6.41 -7.06
N THR A 95 5.42 6.42 -8.38
CA THR A 95 5.87 7.60 -9.15
C THR A 95 4.98 8.82 -8.91
N ASN A 96 3.66 8.64 -8.92
CA ASN A 96 2.70 9.70 -8.64
C ASN A 96 2.84 10.24 -7.21
N ILE A 97 3.14 9.36 -6.25
CA ILE A 97 3.36 9.71 -4.84
C ILE A 97 4.64 10.54 -4.68
N VAL A 98 5.71 10.14 -5.34
CA VAL A 98 6.98 10.90 -5.35
C VAL A 98 6.76 12.29 -5.96
N GLU A 99 6.05 12.38 -7.07
CA GLU A 99 5.71 13.65 -7.72
C GLU A 99 4.88 14.57 -6.81
N TYR A 100 3.84 14.00 -6.20
CA TYR A 100 3.01 14.73 -5.24
C TYR A 100 3.85 15.28 -4.07
N LEU A 101 4.74 14.46 -3.51
CA LEU A 101 5.64 14.84 -2.42
C LEU A 101 6.59 15.97 -2.83
N ILE A 102 7.24 15.85 -3.99
CA ILE A 102 8.17 16.85 -4.53
C ILE A 102 7.44 18.20 -4.72
N HIS A 103 6.26 18.17 -5.32
CA HIS A 103 5.45 19.37 -5.52
C HIS A 103 5.02 20.00 -4.18
N LYS A 104 4.49 19.20 -3.26
CA LYS A 104 4.03 19.69 -1.93
C LYS A 104 5.15 20.26 -1.07
N LYS A 105 6.35 19.67 -1.13
CA LYS A 105 7.52 20.08 -0.36
C LYS A 105 8.41 21.07 -1.11
N LYS A 106 8.06 21.42 -2.36
CA LYS A 106 8.85 22.32 -3.23
C LYS A 106 10.32 21.88 -3.31
N ILE A 107 10.55 20.58 -3.53
CA ILE A 107 11.90 19.99 -3.61
C ILE A 107 12.46 20.33 -4.99
N GLU A 108 13.41 21.25 -5.06
CA GLU A 108 14.03 21.69 -6.32
C GLU A 108 14.89 20.60 -6.95
N LYS A 109 15.67 19.88 -6.14
CA LYS A 109 16.54 18.80 -6.59
C LYS A 109 16.27 17.52 -5.79
N ALA A 110 15.65 16.57 -6.45
CA ALA A 110 15.39 15.26 -5.85
C ALA A 110 16.65 14.38 -5.93
N ASN A 111 17.11 13.91 -4.78
CA ASN A 111 18.13 12.88 -4.63
C ASN A 111 17.46 11.68 -3.96
N ILE A 112 17.18 10.65 -4.75
CA ILE A 112 16.34 9.53 -4.36
C ILE A 112 17.20 8.29 -4.09
N SER A 113 17.01 7.68 -2.92
CA SER A 113 17.50 6.32 -2.63
C SER A 113 16.35 5.34 -2.55
N ILE A 114 16.44 4.25 -3.30
CA ILE A 114 15.46 3.16 -3.30
C ILE A 114 16.09 1.97 -2.59
N LEU A 115 15.52 1.59 -1.44
CA LEU A 115 15.97 0.47 -0.61
C LEU A 115 15.20 -0.78 -1.05
N ILE A 116 15.89 -1.68 -1.75
CA ILE A 116 15.26 -2.82 -2.40
C ILE A 116 16.21 -4.01 -2.53
N ASN A 117 15.74 -5.21 -2.23
CA ASN A 117 16.50 -6.46 -2.40
C ASN A 117 15.95 -7.37 -3.50
N ASP A 118 14.65 -7.29 -3.76
CA ASP A 118 13.98 -8.10 -4.78
C ASP A 118 13.24 -7.22 -5.78
N LEU A 119 13.32 -7.60 -7.07
CA LEU A 119 12.71 -6.89 -8.18
C LEU A 119 11.46 -7.63 -8.66
N THR A 120 10.34 -6.95 -8.62
CA THR A 120 9.15 -7.32 -9.39
C THR A 120 9.01 -6.45 -10.64
N GLU A 121 8.06 -6.77 -11.50
CA GLU A 121 7.75 -5.97 -12.70
C GLU A 121 7.35 -4.53 -12.35
N ILE A 122 6.63 -4.35 -11.24
CA ILE A 122 6.17 -3.03 -10.76
C ILE A 122 7.37 -2.19 -10.32
N GLU A 123 8.27 -2.75 -9.50
CA GLU A 123 9.46 -2.03 -9.03
C GLU A 123 10.40 -1.70 -10.19
N LEU A 124 10.63 -2.64 -11.11
CA LEU A 124 11.45 -2.40 -12.30
C LEU A 124 10.93 -1.18 -13.08
N ARG A 125 9.63 -1.12 -13.33
CA ARG A 125 8.99 -0.01 -14.03
C ARG A 125 9.08 1.30 -13.25
N ASN A 126 8.82 1.27 -11.94
CA ASN A 126 8.95 2.45 -11.09
C ASN A 126 10.38 3.00 -11.09
N ILE A 127 11.38 2.13 -10.94
CA ILE A 127 12.80 2.51 -10.99
C ILE A 127 13.11 3.18 -12.33
N LYS A 128 12.73 2.55 -13.44
CA LYS A 128 12.95 3.10 -14.78
C LYS A 128 12.30 4.48 -14.94
N THR A 129 11.01 4.62 -14.56
CA THR A 129 10.28 5.88 -14.69
C THR A 129 10.91 6.99 -13.83
N LEU A 130 11.28 6.66 -12.57
CA LEU A 130 11.94 7.61 -11.68
C LEU A 130 13.34 7.99 -12.18
N ALA A 131 14.11 7.04 -12.72
CA ALA A 131 15.45 7.28 -13.23
C ALA A 131 15.47 8.16 -14.49
N ILE A 132 14.51 8.00 -15.38
CA ILE A 132 14.33 8.89 -16.54
C ILE A 132 13.98 10.32 -16.08
N LYS A 133 13.11 10.43 -15.06
CA LYS A 133 12.61 11.74 -14.59
C LYS A 133 13.59 12.47 -13.68
N TYR A 134 14.29 11.74 -12.81
CA TYR A 134 15.18 12.29 -11.80
C TYR A 134 16.60 11.73 -11.99
N LYS A 135 17.55 12.61 -12.36
CA LYS A 135 18.92 12.23 -12.72
C LYS A 135 19.73 11.57 -11.60
N THR A 136 19.30 11.66 -10.34
CA THR A 136 20.04 11.16 -9.18
C THR A 136 19.25 10.07 -8.46
N ILE A 137 19.36 8.84 -8.95
CA ILE A 137 18.74 7.66 -8.37
C ILE A 137 19.82 6.71 -7.85
N ASN A 138 19.73 6.33 -6.58
CA ASN A 138 20.59 5.33 -5.97
C ASN A 138 19.76 4.10 -5.59
N ILE A 139 20.09 2.94 -6.11
CA ILE A 139 19.54 1.67 -5.66
C ILE A 139 20.43 1.15 -4.54
N VAL A 140 19.84 0.99 -3.36
CA VAL A 140 20.52 0.49 -2.18
C VAL A 140 20.03 -0.93 -1.91
N THR A 141 20.91 -1.91 -2.03
CA THR A 141 20.57 -3.32 -1.94
C THR A 141 21.59 -4.12 -1.16
N ASN A 142 21.20 -5.30 -0.68
CA ASN A 142 22.13 -6.31 -0.16
C ASN A 142 22.64 -7.26 -1.27
N HIS A 143 22.01 -7.21 -2.47
CA HIS A 143 22.22 -8.15 -3.58
C HIS A 143 22.55 -7.41 -4.88
N ILE A 144 23.76 -6.81 -4.96
CA ILE A 144 24.18 -5.98 -6.10
C ILE A 144 24.05 -6.74 -7.41
N GLU A 145 24.42 -8.00 -7.43
CA GLU A 145 24.43 -8.89 -8.60
C GLU A 145 23.04 -9.04 -9.27
N LYS A 146 21.99 -8.95 -8.49
CA LYS A 146 20.61 -9.01 -9.03
C LYS A 146 20.26 -7.78 -9.87
N PHE A 147 20.94 -6.66 -9.64
CA PHE A 147 20.63 -5.37 -10.26
C PHE A 147 21.60 -4.99 -11.39
N THR A 148 22.68 -5.74 -11.59
CA THR A 148 23.69 -5.46 -12.66
C THR A 148 23.04 -5.43 -14.03
N LYS A 149 22.22 -6.41 -14.38
CA LYS A 149 21.50 -6.45 -15.66
C LYS A 149 20.53 -5.27 -15.85
N LEU A 150 19.96 -4.78 -14.76
CA LEU A 150 19.11 -3.59 -14.80
C LEU A 150 19.95 -2.34 -15.09
N GLU A 151 21.12 -2.21 -14.45
CA GLU A 151 22.03 -1.10 -14.66
C GLU A 151 22.48 -1.05 -16.12
N GLU A 152 22.97 -2.17 -16.66
CA GLU A 152 23.38 -2.31 -18.05
C GLU A 152 22.26 -1.90 -19.01
N LYS A 153 21.07 -2.46 -18.84
CA LYS A 153 19.91 -2.13 -19.69
C LYS A 153 19.51 -0.66 -19.62
N LEU A 154 19.52 -0.05 -18.45
CA LEU A 154 19.20 1.37 -18.30
C LEU A 154 20.29 2.26 -18.90
N GLN A 155 21.57 1.84 -18.80
CA GLN A 155 22.69 2.54 -19.41
C GLN A 155 22.61 2.52 -20.94
N GLU A 156 22.22 1.41 -21.56
CA GLU A 156 21.94 1.32 -23.00
C GLU A 156 20.83 2.29 -23.43
N GLU A 157 19.86 2.54 -22.58
CA GLU A 157 18.79 3.52 -22.80
C GLU A 157 19.21 4.96 -22.44
N GLY A 158 20.49 5.20 -22.09
CA GLY A 158 21.01 6.53 -21.70
C GLY A 158 20.63 6.96 -20.30
N VAL A 159 20.17 6.05 -19.45
CA VAL A 159 19.73 6.32 -18.07
C VAL A 159 20.79 5.81 -17.09
N ILE A 160 21.33 6.70 -16.26
CA ILE A 160 22.35 6.35 -15.27
C ILE A 160 21.73 6.22 -13.89
N ILE A 161 21.94 5.05 -13.28
CA ILE A 161 21.61 4.79 -11.87
C ILE A 161 22.90 4.40 -11.12
N THR A 162 22.88 4.50 -9.81
CA THR A 162 23.97 4.00 -8.96
C THR A 162 23.45 2.84 -8.13
N ILE A 163 24.12 1.69 -8.20
CA ILE A 163 23.81 0.52 -7.36
C ILE A 163 24.86 0.41 -6.27
N THR A 164 24.43 0.26 -5.02
CA THR A 164 25.35 0.22 -3.87
C THR A 164 24.77 -0.57 -2.70
N ASN A 165 25.66 -1.15 -1.90
CA ASN A 165 25.32 -1.69 -0.58
C ASN A 165 25.64 -0.70 0.57
N ASN A 166 26.19 0.48 0.26
CA ASN A 166 26.55 1.48 1.25
C ASN A 166 25.33 2.27 1.76
N LYS A 167 24.58 1.64 2.66
CA LYS A 167 23.37 2.20 3.28
C LYS A 167 23.65 3.52 3.98
N LYS A 168 24.77 3.60 4.75
CA LYS A 168 25.12 4.79 5.53
C LYS A 168 25.29 6.02 4.64
N LYS A 169 26.04 5.91 3.56
CA LYS A 169 26.30 7.02 2.62
C LYS A 169 25.02 7.44 1.90
N SER A 170 24.24 6.47 1.42
CA SER A 170 23.03 6.74 0.66
C SER A 170 21.95 7.40 1.52
N LEU A 171 21.68 6.89 2.72
CA LEU A 171 20.66 7.44 3.62
C LEU A 171 21.00 8.83 4.14
N MET A 172 22.30 9.18 4.25
CA MET A 172 22.75 10.51 4.65
C MET A 172 22.72 11.55 3.53
N LYS A 173 22.69 11.11 2.25
CA LYS A 173 22.74 12.03 1.12
C LYS A 173 21.37 12.29 0.48
N SER A 174 20.42 11.38 0.67
CA SER A 174 19.13 11.44 0.00
C SER A 174 18.13 12.31 0.74
N ASN A 175 17.37 13.10 0.00
CA ASN A 175 16.24 13.84 0.53
C ASN A 175 14.90 13.13 0.32
N ILE A 176 14.89 12.07 -0.51
CA ILE A 176 13.78 11.14 -0.65
C ILE A 176 14.32 9.70 -0.51
N ILE A 177 13.73 8.94 0.37
CA ILE A 177 14.08 7.53 0.60
C ILE A 177 12.82 6.70 0.36
N ILE A 178 12.88 5.77 -0.57
CA ILE A 178 11.81 4.83 -0.87
C ILE A 178 12.19 3.48 -0.28
N ASN A 179 11.47 3.05 0.72
CA ASN A 179 11.68 1.74 1.32
C ASN A 179 10.69 0.74 0.72
N VAL A 180 11.22 -0.12 -0.16
CA VAL A 180 10.43 -1.17 -0.82
C VAL A 180 10.32 -2.39 0.09
N ASP A 181 11.46 -2.93 0.55
CA ASP A 181 11.48 -4.23 1.23
C ASP A 181 12.41 -4.33 2.46
N PHE A 182 13.12 -3.26 2.81
CA PHE A 182 14.00 -3.31 3.98
C PHE A 182 13.19 -3.34 5.29
N PRO A 183 13.55 -4.22 6.23
CA PRO A 183 12.89 -4.32 7.53
C PRO A 183 13.18 -3.09 8.39
N LYS A 184 12.27 -2.80 9.32
CA LYS A 184 12.34 -1.67 10.24
C LYS A 184 13.65 -1.64 11.05
N GLU A 185 14.11 -2.79 11.48
CA GLU A 185 15.33 -2.96 12.28
C GLU A 185 16.56 -2.51 11.49
N LEU A 186 16.60 -2.84 10.20
CA LEU A 186 17.70 -2.45 9.33
C LEU A 186 17.70 -0.94 9.07
N LEU A 187 16.51 -0.36 8.80
CA LEU A 187 16.41 1.08 8.52
C LEU A 187 16.79 1.93 9.74
N ASN A 188 16.35 1.53 10.94
CA ASN A 188 16.66 2.25 12.18
C ASN A 188 18.11 2.06 12.70
N LYS A 189 18.86 1.10 12.14
CA LYS A 189 20.27 0.87 12.45
C LYS A 189 21.18 1.97 11.88
N TYR A 190 20.79 2.60 10.79
CA TYR A 190 21.59 3.60 10.09
C TYR A 190 21.06 5.01 10.34
N ARG A 191 22.00 5.97 10.40
CA ARG A 191 21.64 7.39 10.45
C ARG A 191 21.06 7.82 9.12
N ILE A 192 19.90 8.47 9.21
CA ILE A 192 19.16 9.05 8.09
C ILE A 192 19.37 10.56 8.14
N LYS A 193 19.45 11.22 6.98
CA LYS A 193 19.47 12.68 6.91
C LYS A 193 18.23 13.24 7.60
N GLU A 194 18.37 14.23 8.44
CA GLU A 194 17.34 14.69 9.38
C GLU A 194 16.06 15.17 8.70
N ASP A 195 16.17 15.81 7.55
CA ASP A 195 15.06 16.37 6.74
C ASP A 195 14.60 15.45 5.58
N SER A 196 15.06 14.19 5.54
CA SER A 196 14.66 13.26 4.49
C SER A 196 13.19 12.89 4.56
N ASN A 197 12.58 12.70 3.40
CA ASN A 197 11.23 12.18 3.29
C ASN A 197 11.27 10.69 2.95
N ILE A 198 10.64 9.87 3.77
CA ILE A 198 10.66 8.41 3.64
C ILE A 198 9.29 7.92 3.20
N ILE A 199 9.24 7.12 2.14
CA ILE A 199 8.04 6.44 1.65
C ILE A 199 8.20 4.95 1.96
N ASN A 200 7.33 4.40 2.82
CA ASN A 200 7.38 3.00 3.23
C ASN A 200 6.29 2.19 2.52
N LEU A 201 6.66 1.35 1.56
CA LEU A 201 5.73 0.49 0.85
C LEU A 201 5.30 -0.72 1.68
N ARG A 202 6.14 -1.23 2.57
CA ARG A 202 5.84 -2.41 3.41
C ARG A 202 4.87 -2.20 4.58
N GLY A 203 4.47 -0.99 4.87
CA GLY A 203 3.52 -0.74 5.96
C GLY A 203 3.98 0.29 6.98
N LYS A 204 3.30 0.34 8.11
CA LYS A 204 3.60 1.32 9.14
C LYS A 204 4.97 1.05 9.77
N MET A 205 5.88 1.99 9.59
CA MET A 205 7.21 1.96 10.16
C MET A 205 7.45 3.25 10.95
N LYS A 206 8.01 3.15 12.15
CA LYS A 206 8.39 4.31 12.96
C LYS A 206 9.89 4.51 12.88
N ILE A 207 10.32 5.73 12.57
CA ILE A 207 11.73 6.15 12.65
C ILE A 207 12.02 6.57 14.09
N ILE A 208 13.06 5.99 14.68
CA ILE A 208 13.39 6.18 16.11
C ILE A 208 14.44 7.30 16.31
N GLN A 209 15.08 7.75 15.26
CA GLN A 209 16.14 8.75 15.31
C GLN A 209 15.64 10.07 15.90
N LYS A 210 16.26 10.53 17.01
CA LYS A 210 15.81 11.70 17.79
C LYS A 210 15.72 13.01 17.00
N ARG A 211 16.65 13.22 16.06
CA ARG A 211 16.71 14.45 15.24
C ARG A 211 16.00 14.35 13.90
N PHE A 212 15.29 13.24 13.64
CA PHE A 212 14.56 13.09 12.40
C PHE A 212 13.31 13.97 12.42
N ASN A 213 13.30 14.99 11.55
CA ASN A 213 12.21 15.95 11.37
C ASN A 213 11.57 15.86 9.97
N GLY A 214 12.04 14.92 9.16
CA GLY A 214 11.47 14.62 7.85
C GLY A 214 10.11 13.93 7.92
N LEU A 215 9.54 13.67 6.76
CA LEU A 215 8.26 12.98 6.66
C LEU A 215 8.47 11.46 6.62
N ASN A 216 7.61 10.73 7.30
CA ASN A 216 7.58 9.28 7.25
C ASN A 216 6.20 8.83 6.77
N ILE A 217 6.11 8.60 5.44
CA ILE A 217 4.88 8.33 4.71
C ILE A 217 4.64 6.81 4.72
N ASN A 218 3.50 6.39 5.27
CA ASN A 218 3.15 4.98 5.39
C ASN A 218 1.85 4.62 4.69
N ASN A 219 1.11 5.62 4.22
CA ASN A 219 -0.19 5.41 3.58
C ASN A 219 -0.60 6.67 2.78
N TYR A 220 -1.65 6.55 2.00
CA TYR A 220 -2.12 7.59 1.08
C TYR A 220 -3.64 7.54 0.91
N GLU A 221 -4.19 8.58 0.32
CA GLU A 221 -5.57 8.68 -0.15
C GLU A 221 -5.56 9.11 -1.61
N ILE A 222 -6.44 8.52 -2.39
CA ILE A 222 -6.65 8.89 -3.79
C ILE A 222 -7.94 9.65 -3.98
N ASP A 223 -8.02 10.35 -5.11
CA ASP A 223 -9.24 10.94 -5.63
C ASP A 223 -9.27 10.78 -7.16
N PHE A 224 -10.39 11.10 -7.78
CA PHE A 224 -10.54 11.14 -9.22
C PHE A 224 -10.66 12.60 -9.68
N ARG A 225 -10.02 12.95 -10.79
CA ARG A 225 -10.22 14.30 -11.37
C ARG A 225 -11.63 14.47 -11.91
N ASP A 226 -12.22 13.40 -12.44
CA ASP A 226 -13.58 13.39 -12.96
C ASP A 226 -14.48 12.61 -11.99
N ASP A 227 -15.70 13.08 -11.76
CA ASP A 227 -16.68 12.46 -10.84
C ASP A 227 -17.00 11.01 -11.26
N LYS A 228 -16.46 10.05 -10.52
CA LYS A 228 -16.72 8.60 -10.66
C LYS A 228 -17.77 8.18 -9.63
N LYS A 229 -19.02 8.58 -9.82
CA LYS A 229 -20.14 8.39 -8.85
C LYS A 229 -20.30 6.95 -8.36
N GLU A 230 -20.08 5.94 -9.23
CA GLU A 230 -20.26 4.53 -8.86
C GLU A 230 -19.30 4.05 -7.75
N ILE A 231 -18.01 4.40 -7.83
CA ILE A 231 -17.02 4.00 -6.83
C ILE A 231 -17.12 4.91 -5.61
N CYS A 232 -17.39 6.20 -5.80
CA CYS A 232 -17.55 7.18 -4.73
C CYS A 232 -18.76 6.90 -3.82
N ALA A 233 -19.82 6.27 -4.32
CA ALA A 233 -20.99 5.89 -3.53
C ALA A 233 -20.66 5.02 -2.31
N TYR A 234 -19.62 4.19 -2.39
CA TYR A 234 -19.16 3.31 -1.31
C TYR A 234 -18.09 3.93 -0.41
N SER A 235 -17.55 5.11 -0.74
CA SER A 235 -16.43 5.75 -0.03
C SER A 235 -16.75 6.13 1.43
N GLY A 236 -18.01 6.27 1.80
CA GLY A 236 -18.44 6.47 3.18
C GLY A 236 -18.01 5.32 4.09
N LYS A 237 -18.23 4.07 3.67
CA LYS A 237 -17.95 2.85 4.44
C LYS A 237 -16.57 2.26 4.17
N PHE A 238 -16.02 2.41 2.95
CA PHE A 238 -14.77 1.81 2.50
C PHE A 238 -13.73 2.89 2.18
N TYR A 239 -12.46 2.53 2.17
CA TYR A 239 -11.43 3.41 1.61
C TYR A 239 -11.46 3.36 0.09
N LEU A 240 -11.43 4.52 -0.56
CA LEU A 240 -11.52 4.62 -2.01
C LEU A 240 -10.37 3.87 -2.72
N ARG A 241 -9.15 3.92 -2.16
CA ARG A 241 -7.99 3.18 -2.68
C ARG A 241 -8.21 1.65 -2.67
N ASP A 242 -8.88 1.12 -1.64
CA ASP A 242 -9.13 -0.33 -1.51
C ASP A 242 -10.19 -0.79 -2.52
N LEU A 243 -11.24 0.01 -2.71
CA LEU A 243 -12.25 -0.19 -3.73
C LEU A 243 -11.62 -0.15 -5.14
N TYR A 244 -10.75 0.84 -5.38
CA TYR A 244 -10.10 1.00 -6.66
C TYR A 244 -9.09 -0.12 -6.92
N GLU A 245 -8.28 -0.49 -5.94
CA GLU A 245 -7.39 -1.65 -6.03
C GLU A 245 -8.17 -2.91 -6.41
N SER A 246 -9.33 -3.13 -5.79
CA SER A 246 -10.18 -4.28 -6.07
C SER A 246 -10.72 -4.31 -7.51
N LYS A 247 -10.99 -3.15 -8.11
CA LYS A 247 -11.36 -3.00 -9.52
C LYS A 247 -10.22 -3.45 -10.44
N LEU A 248 -8.98 -3.06 -10.10
CA LEU A 248 -7.79 -3.37 -10.88
C LEU A 248 -7.45 -4.87 -10.88
N TYR A 249 -7.85 -5.64 -9.87
CA TYR A 249 -7.64 -7.11 -9.85
C TYR A 249 -8.30 -7.87 -11.01
N LYS A 250 -9.18 -7.23 -11.76
CA LYS A 250 -9.81 -7.79 -12.98
C LYS A 250 -8.94 -7.59 -14.22
N LYS A 251 -7.89 -6.78 -14.13
CA LYS A 251 -6.99 -6.48 -15.27
C LYS A 251 -5.83 -7.48 -15.29
N GLN A 252 -5.42 -7.85 -16.49
CA GLN A 252 -4.27 -8.72 -16.71
C GLN A 252 -3.09 -7.91 -17.23
N GLY A 253 -1.95 -8.02 -16.53
CA GLY A 253 -0.72 -7.32 -16.86
C GLY A 253 -0.66 -5.86 -16.40
N ILE A 254 0.57 -5.40 -16.14
CA ILE A 254 0.82 -4.05 -15.58
C ILE A 254 0.40 -2.94 -16.55
N ASP A 255 0.56 -3.14 -17.85
CA ASP A 255 0.22 -2.11 -18.84
C ASP A 255 -1.29 -1.84 -18.89
N ALA A 256 -2.13 -2.89 -18.83
CA ALA A 256 -3.59 -2.75 -18.75
C ALA A 256 -4.03 -2.02 -17.47
N ILE A 257 -3.34 -2.27 -16.35
CA ILE A 257 -3.58 -1.60 -15.07
C ILE A 257 -3.26 -0.11 -15.17
N LEU A 258 -2.13 0.23 -15.76
CA LEU A 258 -1.70 1.63 -15.90
C LEU A 258 -2.55 2.41 -16.89
N GLN A 259 -2.98 1.77 -17.99
CA GLN A 259 -3.96 2.35 -18.91
C GLN A 259 -5.26 2.67 -18.18
N GLU A 260 -5.75 1.76 -17.31
CA GLU A 260 -6.95 1.99 -16.50
C GLU A 260 -6.77 3.17 -15.53
N ILE A 261 -5.63 3.24 -14.83
CA ILE A 261 -5.29 4.33 -13.91
C ILE A 261 -5.27 5.69 -14.65
N ASN A 262 -4.63 5.73 -15.81
CA ASN A 262 -4.56 6.94 -16.63
C ASN A 262 -5.95 7.35 -17.18
N ARG A 263 -6.75 6.38 -17.64
CA ARG A 263 -8.12 6.62 -18.10
C ARG A 263 -9.01 7.15 -16.97
N ASP A 264 -8.85 6.62 -15.77
CA ASP A 264 -9.62 7.02 -14.61
C ASP A 264 -9.09 8.31 -13.95
N LYS A 265 -7.97 8.85 -14.44
CA LYS A 265 -7.36 10.11 -13.99
C LYS A 265 -7.16 10.16 -12.46
N ILE A 266 -6.60 9.08 -11.92
CA ILE A 266 -6.32 8.98 -10.49
C ILE A 266 -5.31 10.04 -10.05
N VAL A 267 -5.58 10.68 -8.92
CA VAL A 267 -4.68 11.64 -8.29
C VAL A 267 -4.46 11.29 -6.83
N ILE A 268 -3.29 11.64 -6.31
CA ILE A 268 -3.01 11.55 -4.88
C ILE A 268 -3.66 12.76 -4.20
N LYS A 269 -4.55 12.48 -3.24
CA LYS A 269 -5.26 13.50 -2.46
C LYS A 269 -4.49 13.91 -1.23
N LYS A 270 -3.98 12.90 -0.49
CA LYS A 270 -3.25 13.08 0.76
C LYS A 270 -2.23 11.97 0.95
N LEU A 271 -1.16 12.28 1.66
CA LEU A 271 -0.22 11.31 2.20
C LEU A 271 -0.34 11.28 3.73
N TYR A 272 -0.41 10.07 4.29
CA TYR A 272 -0.50 9.86 5.73
C TYR A 272 0.87 9.59 6.34
N LEU A 273 1.18 10.35 7.36
CA LEU A 273 2.39 10.26 8.17
C LEU A 273 2.11 9.48 9.44
N ASN A 274 3.14 9.24 10.24
CA ASN A 274 2.94 8.71 11.59
C ASN A 274 2.13 9.69 12.48
N ASN A 275 2.32 11.01 12.26
CA ASN A 275 1.72 12.08 13.06
C ASN A 275 1.10 13.13 12.13
N GLY A 276 0.01 12.78 11.44
CA GLY A 276 -0.71 13.73 10.59
C GLY A 276 -0.77 13.39 9.10
N THR A 277 -1.06 14.39 8.28
CA THR A 277 -1.20 14.27 6.82
C THR A 277 -0.59 15.47 6.10
N ILE A 278 -0.19 15.28 4.84
CA ILE A 278 0.18 16.35 3.89
C ILE A 278 -0.62 16.22 2.59
#